data_8a5a1a08ede0ff4e348bd9cdd176ea52
#
_entry.id   8a5a1a08ede0ff4e348bd9cdd176ea52
#
_cell.length_a   1.000
_cell.length_b   1.000
_cell.length_c   1.000
_cell.angle_alpha   90.00
_cell.angle_beta   90.00
_cell.angle_gamma   90.00
#
_symmetry.space_group_name_H-M   'P 1'
#
loop_
_entity.id
_entity.type
_entity.pdbx_description
1 polymer ?
#
loop_
_entity_poly.entity_id
_entity_poly.type
_entity_poly.pdbx_seq_one_letter_code
_entity_poly.pdbx_strand_id
1 'polypeptide(L)'
;MAEAARLCGTDELRITLWMNGNHIAYARFDGILMIDGASLAALFSRNRVATIYEDVAQQRGKPGRPGRLRRLLDTPLDTFGLSQRIVRACRELGVFTVEHLLVHLRRFRFSRLYCVRNFGSGSAAETLRRLRQDGLTDDGSSRDFKVLYP
;
A
#
# COMPACT_ATOMS: atom_id res chain seq x y z
N MET A 1 -27.68 4.40 0.73
CA MET A 1 -26.34 4.76 1.24
C MET A 1 -25.63 3.55 1.83
N ALA A 2 -26.18 2.92 2.87
CA ALA A 2 -25.58 1.75 3.53
C ALA A 2 -25.17 0.62 2.56
N GLU A 3 -26.00 0.31 1.59
CA GLU A 3 -25.70 -0.73 0.60
C GLU A 3 -24.53 -0.36 -0.30
N ALA A 4 -24.46 0.89 -0.79
CA ALA A 4 -23.33 1.39 -1.57
C ALA A 4 -22.04 1.37 -0.74
N ALA A 5 -22.10 1.80 0.50
CA ALA A 5 -20.96 1.76 1.42
C ALA A 5 -20.46 0.33 1.65
N ARG A 6 -21.39 -0.62 1.84
CA ARG A 6 -21.08 -2.05 2.00
C ARG A 6 -20.44 -2.64 0.75
N LEU A 7 -21.00 -2.38 -0.45
CA LEU A 7 -20.46 -2.87 -1.72
C LEU A 7 -19.05 -2.31 -2.00
N CYS A 8 -18.79 -1.09 -1.52
CA CYS A 8 -17.51 -0.41 -1.70
C CYS A 8 -16.50 -0.68 -0.58
N GLY A 9 -16.87 -1.44 0.46
CA GLY A 9 -15.99 -1.65 1.61
C GLY A 9 -15.59 -0.35 2.33
N THR A 10 -16.52 0.62 2.37
CA THR A 10 -16.29 1.95 2.95
C THR A 10 -17.45 2.36 3.87
N ASP A 11 -17.39 3.54 4.45
CA ASP A 11 -18.46 4.11 5.26
C ASP A 11 -19.39 5.05 4.45
N GLU A 12 -20.57 5.34 4.99
CA GLU A 12 -21.56 6.23 4.35
C GLU A 12 -21.07 7.67 4.24
N LEU A 13 -20.24 8.12 5.18
CA LEU A 13 -19.67 9.46 5.15
C LEU A 13 -18.79 9.64 3.91
N ARG A 14 -18.02 8.63 3.58
CA ARG A 14 -17.13 8.65 2.40
C ARG A 14 -17.92 8.64 1.10
N ILE A 15 -19.01 7.90 1.02
CA ILE A 15 -19.95 7.97 -0.11
C ILE A 15 -20.51 9.39 -0.24
N THR A 16 -20.93 10.00 0.86
CA THR A 16 -21.44 11.39 0.88
C THR A 16 -20.39 12.39 0.41
N LEU A 17 -19.14 12.25 0.82
CA LEU A 17 -18.04 13.11 0.35
C LEU A 17 -17.79 12.96 -1.15
N TRP A 18 -17.89 11.76 -1.71
CA TRP A 18 -17.75 11.53 -3.15
C TRP A 18 -18.90 12.11 -3.94
N MET A 19 -20.14 12.09 -3.41
CA MET A 19 -21.30 12.75 -4.01
C MET A 19 -21.12 14.28 -4.01
N ASN A 20 -20.76 14.87 -2.87
CA ASN A 20 -20.56 16.32 -2.74
C ASN A 20 -19.39 16.83 -3.59
N GLY A 21 -18.37 16.00 -3.81
CA GLY A 21 -17.25 16.31 -4.69
C GLY A 21 -17.50 16.05 -6.18
N ASN A 22 -18.73 15.70 -6.57
CA ASN A 22 -19.10 15.31 -7.96
C ASN A 22 -18.25 14.15 -8.52
N HIS A 23 -17.74 13.29 -7.64
CA HIS A 23 -16.97 12.13 -8.05
C HIS A 23 -17.86 10.95 -8.48
N ILE A 24 -19.11 10.91 -7.99
CA ILE A 24 -20.13 9.93 -8.35
C ILE A 24 -21.44 10.63 -8.68
N ALA A 25 -22.12 10.16 -9.72
CA ALA A 25 -23.42 10.66 -10.10
C ALA A 25 -24.51 10.06 -9.19
N TYR A 26 -25.48 10.87 -8.82
CA TYR A 26 -26.61 10.45 -8.03
C TYR A 26 -27.87 11.24 -8.40
N ALA A 27 -29.02 10.66 -8.15
CA ALA A 27 -30.33 11.31 -8.30
C ALA A 27 -31.20 11.06 -7.07
N ARG A 28 -32.13 11.93 -6.79
CA ARG A 28 -33.18 11.74 -5.78
C ARG A 28 -34.51 11.51 -6.47
N PHE A 29 -35.13 10.37 -6.20
CA PHE A 29 -36.42 10.01 -6.74
C PHE A 29 -37.34 9.60 -5.57
N ASP A 30 -38.49 10.25 -5.39
CA ASP A 30 -39.42 10.04 -4.26
C ASP A 30 -38.78 10.00 -2.88
N GLY A 31 -37.79 10.90 -2.64
CA GLY A 31 -37.04 10.93 -1.37
C GLY A 31 -35.96 9.86 -1.25
N ILE A 32 -35.91 8.91 -2.16
CA ILE A 32 -34.89 7.83 -2.19
C ILE A 32 -33.66 8.34 -2.96
N LEU A 33 -32.50 8.19 -2.34
CA LEU A 33 -31.24 8.51 -2.98
C LEU A 33 -30.76 7.33 -3.82
N MET A 34 -30.66 7.54 -5.12
CA MET A 34 -30.14 6.56 -6.06
C MET A 34 -28.75 6.98 -6.51
N ILE A 35 -27.78 6.07 -6.37
CA ILE A 35 -26.40 6.28 -6.81
C ILE A 35 -26.19 5.55 -8.13
N ASP A 36 -25.61 6.24 -9.12
CA ASP A 36 -25.27 5.63 -10.39
C ASP A 36 -24.14 4.61 -10.22
N GLY A 37 -24.45 3.34 -10.44
CA GLY A 37 -23.51 2.24 -10.29
C GLY A 37 -22.34 2.33 -11.28
N ALA A 38 -22.55 2.89 -12.47
CA ALA A 38 -21.50 3.03 -13.47
C ALA A 38 -20.48 4.10 -13.05
N SER A 39 -20.92 5.25 -12.53
CA SER A 39 -20.04 6.28 -12.01
C SER A 39 -19.28 5.81 -10.76
N LEU A 40 -19.93 5.04 -9.91
CA LEU A 40 -19.31 4.42 -8.75
C LEU A 40 -18.23 3.40 -9.16
N ALA A 41 -18.52 2.52 -10.12
CA ALA A 41 -17.54 1.59 -10.66
C ALA A 41 -16.37 2.29 -11.35
N ALA A 42 -16.63 3.39 -12.08
CA ALA A 42 -15.58 4.21 -12.71
C ALA A 42 -14.68 4.89 -11.66
N LEU A 43 -15.26 5.39 -10.56
CA LEU A 43 -14.50 5.95 -9.45
C LEU A 43 -13.60 4.88 -8.82
N PHE A 44 -14.13 3.67 -8.61
CA PHE A 44 -13.35 2.54 -8.08
C PHE A 44 -12.25 2.12 -9.04
N SER A 45 -12.51 2.06 -10.35
CA SER A 45 -11.50 1.72 -11.35
C SER A 45 -10.37 2.76 -11.41
N ARG A 46 -10.69 4.05 -11.27
CA ARG A 46 -9.71 5.15 -11.24
C ARG A 46 -8.93 5.20 -9.93
N ASN A 47 -9.60 4.94 -8.81
CA ASN A 47 -9.04 5.01 -7.46
C ASN A 47 -8.83 3.61 -6.88
N ARG A 48 -8.97 2.56 -7.70
CA ARG A 48 -8.64 1.21 -7.28
C ARG A 48 -7.19 1.25 -6.84
N VAL A 49 -7.08 1.42 -5.55
CA VAL A 49 -5.82 1.23 -4.89
C VAL A 49 -5.57 -0.25 -5.04
N ALA A 50 -4.81 -0.60 -6.09
CA ALA A 50 -4.36 -1.95 -6.29
C ALA A 50 -3.88 -2.45 -4.93
N THR A 51 -4.33 -3.61 -4.52
CA THR A 51 -3.81 -4.21 -3.30
C THR A 51 -2.30 -4.29 -3.46
N ILE A 52 -1.54 -4.28 -2.38
CA ILE A 52 -0.07 -4.43 -2.44
C ILE A 52 0.31 -5.60 -3.37
N TYR A 53 -0.50 -6.66 -3.35
CA TYR A 53 -0.33 -7.85 -4.19
C TYR A 53 -0.61 -7.61 -5.67
N GLU A 54 -1.61 -6.79 -6.02
CA GLU A 54 -1.92 -6.43 -7.42
C GLU A 54 -0.84 -5.53 -8.00
N ASP A 55 -0.35 -4.54 -7.23
CA ASP A 55 0.79 -3.69 -7.62
C ASP A 55 2.04 -4.53 -7.89
N VAL A 56 2.33 -5.49 -7.01
CA VAL A 56 3.45 -6.41 -7.16
C VAL A 56 3.27 -7.31 -8.38
N ALA A 57 2.06 -7.84 -8.62
CA ALA A 57 1.76 -8.71 -9.76
C ALA A 57 1.88 -7.95 -11.10
N GLN A 58 1.36 -6.71 -11.19
CA GLN A 58 1.49 -5.87 -12.39
C GLN A 58 2.93 -5.51 -12.71
N GLN A 59 3.77 -5.35 -11.71
CA GLN A 59 5.18 -5.03 -11.90
C GLN A 59 6.03 -6.25 -12.28
N ARG A 60 5.63 -7.46 -11.91
CA ARG A 60 6.30 -8.71 -12.31
C ARG A 60 6.29 -8.94 -13.83
N GLY A 61 5.27 -8.41 -14.53
CA GLY A 61 5.13 -8.53 -15.98
C GLY A 61 5.95 -7.54 -16.80
N LYS A 62 6.61 -6.54 -16.22
CA LYS A 62 7.38 -5.54 -16.98
C LYS A 62 8.73 -6.11 -17.42
N PRO A 63 9.01 -6.20 -18.73
CA PRO A 63 10.33 -6.62 -19.22
C PRO A 63 11.37 -5.56 -18.83
N GLY A 64 12.55 -5.97 -18.37
CA GLY A 64 13.70 -5.09 -18.25
C GLY A 64 14.34 -4.94 -16.87
N ARG A 65 13.86 -5.63 -15.82
CA ARG A 65 14.59 -5.61 -14.53
C ARG A 65 15.86 -6.46 -14.63
N PRO A 66 17.03 -5.90 -14.25
CA PRO A 66 18.25 -6.69 -14.15
C PRO A 66 18.02 -7.91 -13.26
N GLY A 67 18.48 -9.09 -13.67
CA GLY A 67 18.22 -10.34 -12.94
C GLY A 67 18.65 -10.34 -11.46
N ARG A 68 19.69 -9.54 -11.10
CA ARG A 68 20.13 -9.33 -9.72
C ARG A 68 19.07 -8.61 -8.89
N LEU A 69 18.51 -7.51 -9.41
CA LEU A 69 17.50 -6.72 -8.72
C LEU A 69 16.23 -7.54 -8.50
N ARG A 70 15.81 -8.31 -9.50
CA ARG A 70 14.63 -9.17 -9.37
C ARG A 70 14.79 -10.22 -8.26
N ARG A 71 15.95 -10.89 -8.21
CA ARG A 71 16.26 -11.86 -7.13
C ARG A 71 16.21 -11.20 -5.76
N LEU A 72 16.75 -9.98 -5.65
CA LEU A 72 16.75 -9.22 -4.41
C LEU A 72 15.32 -8.89 -3.97
N LEU A 73 14.47 -8.45 -4.89
CA LEU A 73 13.07 -8.10 -4.60
C LEU A 73 12.24 -9.32 -4.20
N ASP A 74 12.49 -10.48 -4.80
CA ASP A 74 11.83 -11.74 -4.47
C ASP A 74 12.37 -12.38 -3.17
N THR A 75 13.44 -11.82 -2.57
CA THR A 75 14.04 -12.36 -1.34
C THR A 75 13.04 -12.30 -0.17
N PRO A 76 12.80 -13.42 0.55
CA PRO A 76 12.02 -13.41 1.76
C PRO A 76 12.66 -12.55 2.86
N LEU A 77 11.86 -11.85 3.67
CA LEU A 77 12.38 -10.99 4.73
C LEU A 77 13.19 -11.73 5.79
N ASP A 78 12.92 -13.02 5.99
CA ASP A 78 13.67 -13.88 6.91
C ASP A 78 15.15 -14.03 6.53
N THR A 79 15.43 -14.03 5.23
CA THR A 79 16.77 -14.20 4.68
C THR A 79 17.41 -12.87 4.28
N PHE A 80 16.65 -11.77 4.32
CA PHE A 80 17.13 -10.44 3.95
C PHE A 80 18.07 -9.80 5.00
N GLY A 81 18.21 -10.42 6.19
CA GLY A 81 19.11 -9.94 7.25
C GLY A 81 18.52 -8.83 8.13
N LEU A 82 17.19 -8.79 8.25
CA LEU A 82 16.48 -8.00 9.25
C LEU A 82 16.33 -8.77 10.56
N SER A 83 16.25 -8.05 11.68
CA SER A 83 16.00 -8.70 12.97
C SER A 83 14.64 -9.39 12.99
N GLN A 84 14.53 -10.48 13.75
CA GLN A 84 13.29 -11.26 13.89
C GLN A 84 12.10 -10.41 14.35
N ARG A 85 12.36 -9.36 15.12
CA ARG A 85 11.34 -8.40 15.56
C ARG A 85 10.73 -7.66 14.39
N ILE A 86 11.55 -7.19 13.43
CA ILE A 86 11.10 -6.50 12.22
C ILE A 86 10.34 -7.47 11.32
N VAL A 87 10.87 -8.67 11.12
CA VAL A 87 10.24 -9.70 10.30
C VAL A 87 8.83 -10.05 10.83
N ARG A 88 8.68 -10.21 12.14
CA ARG A 88 7.36 -10.46 12.76
C ARG A 88 6.40 -9.32 12.52
N ALA A 89 6.84 -8.07 12.75
CA ALA A 89 6.01 -6.89 12.52
C ALA A 89 5.56 -6.77 11.05
N CYS A 90 6.45 -7.06 10.10
CA CYS A 90 6.11 -7.09 8.68
C CYS A 90 5.09 -8.19 8.36
N ARG A 91 5.25 -9.39 8.93
CA ARG A 91 4.32 -10.51 8.74
C ARG A 91 2.91 -10.21 9.25
N GLU A 92 2.76 -9.52 10.38
CA GLU A 92 1.47 -9.09 10.91
C GLU A 92 0.72 -8.17 9.93
N LEU A 93 1.45 -7.45 9.07
CA LEU A 93 0.90 -6.59 8.02
C LEU A 93 0.82 -7.27 6.64
N GLY A 94 1.08 -8.58 6.56
CA GLY A 94 1.07 -9.33 5.30
C GLY A 94 2.27 -9.04 4.38
N VAL A 95 3.38 -8.54 4.93
CA VAL A 95 4.62 -8.22 4.20
C VAL A 95 5.62 -9.34 4.37
N PHE A 96 5.93 -10.09 3.29
CA PHE A 96 6.74 -11.30 3.35
C PHE A 96 8.06 -11.22 2.58
N THR A 97 8.13 -10.35 1.55
CA THR A 97 9.31 -10.21 0.69
C THR A 97 9.84 -8.79 0.72
N VAL A 98 11.05 -8.57 0.22
CA VAL A 98 11.65 -7.24 0.06
C VAL A 98 10.77 -6.35 -0.84
N GLU A 99 10.22 -6.90 -1.92
CA GLU A 99 9.32 -6.17 -2.80
C GLU A 99 8.06 -5.70 -2.06
N HIS A 100 7.42 -6.60 -1.28
CA HIS A 100 6.26 -6.24 -0.45
C HIS A 100 6.61 -5.12 0.54
N LEU A 101 7.79 -5.18 1.15
CA LEU A 101 8.26 -4.15 2.07
C LEU A 101 8.43 -2.79 1.39
N LEU A 102 9.05 -2.75 0.21
CA LEU A 102 9.23 -1.51 -0.54
C LEU A 102 7.90 -0.89 -0.98
N VAL A 103 6.97 -1.71 -1.47
CA VAL A 103 5.61 -1.26 -1.84
C VAL A 103 4.90 -0.71 -0.60
N HIS A 104 5.00 -1.40 0.54
CA HIS A 104 4.42 -0.95 1.80
C HIS A 104 5.01 0.40 2.26
N LEU A 105 6.34 0.53 2.25
CA LEU A 105 7.04 1.75 2.65
C LEU A 105 6.76 2.91 1.69
N ARG A 106 6.67 2.67 0.40
CA ARG A 106 6.32 3.68 -0.59
C ARG A 106 4.93 4.28 -0.32
N ARG A 107 3.98 3.45 0.10
CA ARG A 107 2.59 3.84 0.31
C ARG A 107 2.31 4.42 1.68
N PHE A 108 2.82 3.78 2.71
CA PHE A 108 2.49 4.09 4.10
C PHE A 108 3.69 4.61 4.90
N ARG A 109 4.88 4.65 4.30
CA ARG A 109 6.13 4.87 5.02
C ARG A 109 6.20 3.89 6.20
N PHE A 110 6.57 4.35 7.38
CA PHE A 110 6.59 3.52 8.59
C PHE A 110 5.31 3.65 9.44
N SER A 111 4.33 4.46 9.03
CA SER A 111 3.17 4.76 9.88
C SER A 111 2.42 3.52 10.35
N ARG A 112 2.18 2.56 9.47
CA ARG A 112 1.51 1.30 9.84
C ARG A 112 2.40 0.36 10.64
N LEU A 113 3.69 0.33 10.36
CA LEU A 113 4.64 -0.48 11.13
C LEU A 113 4.77 0.01 12.56
N TYR A 114 4.71 1.32 12.80
CA TYR A 114 4.70 1.89 14.15
C TYR A 114 3.48 1.50 15.00
N CYS A 115 2.38 1.08 14.36
CA CYS A 115 1.21 0.56 15.07
C CYS A 115 1.39 -0.89 15.53
N VAL A 116 2.40 -1.60 15.02
CA VAL A 116 2.68 -2.98 15.41
C VAL A 116 3.50 -3.00 16.69
N ARG A 117 3.10 -3.90 17.61
CA ARG A 117 3.78 -4.05 18.89
C ARG A 117 5.28 -4.34 18.70
N ASN A 118 6.11 -3.66 19.48
CA ASN A 118 7.57 -3.79 19.47
C ASN A 118 8.28 -3.30 18.19
N PHE A 119 7.59 -2.59 17.30
CA PHE A 119 8.23 -1.89 16.19
C PHE A 119 8.38 -0.39 16.54
N GLY A 120 9.59 0.08 16.67
CA GLY A 120 9.90 1.47 17.03
C GLY A 120 10.90 2.12 16.08
N SER A 121 11.37 3.31 16.46
CA SER A 121 12.33 4.10 15.66
C SER A 121 13.64 3.35 15.37
N GLY A 122 14.13 2.55 16.33
CA GLY A 122 15.30 1.69 16.12
C GLY A 122 15.07 0.63 15.03
N SER A 123 13.87 0.01 15.00
CA SER A 123 13.50 -0.96 13.95
C SER A 123 13.37 -0.28 12.58
N ALA A 124 12.82 0.92 12.53
CA ALA A 124 12.74 1.70 11.29
C ALA A 124 14.15 2.07 10.77
N ALA A 125 15.04 2.53 11.66
CA ALA A 125 16.42 2.87 11.30
C ALA A 125 17.20 1.63 10.81
N GLU A 126 17.03 0.47 11.45
CA GLU A 126 17.63 -0.80 11.02
C GLU A 126 17.13 -1.19 9.63
N THR A 127 15.82 -1.11 9.40
CA THR A 127 15.20 -1.41 8.09
C THR A 127 15.77 -0.51 7.00
N LEU A 128 15.82 0.80 7.21
CA LEU A 128 16.37 1.75 6.25
C LEU A 128 17.84 1.52 5.95
N ARG A 129 18.65 1.30 6.99
CA ARG A 129 20.06 1.01 6.82
C ARG A 129 20.26 -0.22 5.94
N ARG A 130 19.49 -1.28 6.16
CA ARG A 130 19.57 -2.50 5.35
C ARG A 130 19.15 -2.25 3.90
N LEU A 131 18.03 -1.55 3.68
CA LEU A 131 17.56 -1.22 2.33
C LEU A 131 18.54 -0.31 1.57
N ARG A 132 19.22 0.63 2.27
CA ARG A 132 20.26 1.48 1.68
C ARG A 132 21.49 0.70 1.26
N GLN A 133 21.94 -0.25 2.08
CA GLN A 133 23.08 -1.11 1.76
C GLN A 133 22.87 -1.86 0.44
N ASP A 134 21.62 -2.22 0.13
CA ASP A 134 21.26 -2.88 -1.13
C ASP A 134 20.83 -1.90 -2.24
N GLY A 135 20.94 -0.59 -2.00
CA GLY A 135 20.60 0.45 -2.99
C GLY A 135 19.10 0.55 -3.31
N LEU A 136 18.24 0.17 -2.37
CA LEU A 136 16.78 0.14 -2.57
C LEU A 136 16.08 1.42 -2.08
N THR A 137 16.74 2.23 -1.29
CA THR A 137 16.26 3.53 -0.81
C THR A 137 17.38 4.57 -0.92
N ASP A 138 17.00 5.85 -0.94
CA ASP A 138 17.94 6.97 -0.88
C ASP A 138 18.52 7.18 0.52
N ASP A 139 19.47 8.14 0.64
CA ASP A 139 20.14 8.51 1.90
C ASP A 139 19.35 9.53 2.75
N GLY A 140 18.10 9.81 2.40
CA GLY A 140 17.23 10.71 3.14
C GLY A 140 17.06 10.31 4.60
N SER A 141 16.58 11.24 5.43
CA SER A 141 16.23 10.94 6.82
C SER A 141 15.15 9.86 6.90
N SER A 142 14.97 9.23 8.08
CA SER A 142 13.92 8.23 8.25
C SER A 142 12.50 8.76 7.98
N ARG A 143 12.32 10.10 8.00
CA ARG A 143 11.05 10.74 7.66
C ARG A 143 10.90 11.01 6.16
N ASP A 144 11.99 11.31 5.49
CA ASP A 144 12.00 11.82 4.10
C ASP A 144 12.59 10.83 3.09
N PHE A 145 12.95 9.61 3.53
CA PHE A 145 13.50 8.60 2.63
C PHE A 145 12.58 8.32 1.43
N LYS A 146 13.18 8.07 0.30
CA LYS A 146 12.49 7.72 -0.94
C LYS A 146 12.84 6.29 -1.35
N VAL A 147 11.82 5.50 -1.64
CA VAL A 147 11.99 4.17 -2.22
C VAL A 147 12.35 4.33 -3.69
N LEU A 148 13.48 3.76 -4.12
CA LEU A 148 13.99 3.88 -5.48
C LEU A 148 13.35 2.88 -6.46
N TYR A 149 12.79 1.80 -5.92
CA TYR A 149 12.15 0.73 -6.68
C TYR A 149 10.73 0.50 -6.16
N PRO A 150 9.89 -0.17 -6.92
CA PRO A 150 8.41 -0.15 -6.97
C PRO A 150 7.63 0.06 -5.70
#